data_72f2657cbac2640ccacdcaf0b886af92
#
_entry.id   72f2657cbac2640ccacdcaf0b886af92
#
_cell.length_a   1.000
_cell.length_b   1.000
_cell.length_c   1.000
_cell.angle_alpha   90.00
_cell.angle_beta   90.00
_cell.angle_gamma   90.00
#
_symmetry.space_group_name_H-M   'P 1'
#
loop_
_entity.id
_entity.type
_entity.pdbx_description
1 polymer ?
#
loop_
_entity_poly.entity_id
_entity_poly.type
_entity_poly.pdbx_seq_one_letter_code
_entity_poly.pdbx_strand_id
1 'polypeptide(L)'
;MTDKPDLTSTTMLRMILDYAGSVDEAVELVRKYDLHDSANTSFHYMVADSTGKSAILEWGNASDETDTDGTKRELKVYYNTDDTILGETEDANKFQYITNFIVTPDYYSDEKDMKGLDRYNAIESKINPDGSNTEGIISAETAMDVLELVGRRKWDASNGESDKNTITVWSALYNLTDKTVTWVSNEEFGNEKAVFTFDFEYLK
;
A
#
# COMPACT_ATOMS: atom_id res chain seq x y z
N MET A 1 -6.78 -22.80 10.32
CA MET A 1 -6.13 -23.12 9.04
C MET A 1 -7.24 -23.29 8.02
N THR A 2 -7.15 -22.63 6.91
CA THR A 2 -8.05 -22.88 5.78
C THR A 2 -7.51 -24.09 5.01
N ASP A 3 -8.32 -24.73 4.16
CA ASP A 3 -7.85 -25.82 3.31
C ASP A 3 -7.09 -25.36 2.06
N LYS A 4 -6.71 -24.06 2.02
CA LYS A 4 -6.00 -23.47 0.89
C LYS A 4 -4.48 -23.65 1.04
N PRO A 5 -3.75 -23.79 -0.08
CA PRO A 5 -2.30 -23.82 -0.04
C PRO A 5 -1.73 -22.50 0.51
N ASP A 6 -0.72 -22.61 1.37
CA ASP A 6 -0.02 -21.45 1.94
C ASP A 6 1.04 -20.93 0.99
N LEU A 7 1.12 -19.60 0.86
CA LEU A 7 2.20 -18.91 0.17
C LEU A 7 2.89 -17.93 1.12
N THR A 8 4.20 -17.78 0.97
CA THR A 8 4.93 -16.69 1.65
C THR A 8 4.60 -15.36 1.00
N SER A 9 4.82 -14.26 1.73
CA SER A 9 4.58 -12.90 1.23
C SER A 9 5.28 -12.61 -0.10
N THR A 10 6.54 -12.99 -0.25
CA THR A 10 7.31 -12.81 -1.49
C THR A 10 6.82 -13.68 -2.64
N THR A 11 6.40 -14.92 -2.36
CA THR A 11 5.82 -15.81 -3.37
C THR A 11 4.47 -15.30 -3.84
N MET A 12 3.63 -14.80 -2.93
CA MET A 12 2.34 -14.18 -3.25
C MET A 12 2.54 -12.98 -4.18
N LEU A 13 3.45 -12.07 -3.84
CA LEU A 13 3.76 -10.90 -4.67
C LEU A 13 4.23 -11.32 -6.07
N ARG A 14 5.15 -12.28 -6.15
CA ARG A 14 5.67 -12.79 -7.43
C ARG A 14 4.55 -13.43 -8.27
N MET A 15 3.68 -14.20 -7.63
CA MET A 15 2.54 -14.83 -8.30
C MET A 15 1.59 -13.78 -8.89
N ILE A 16 1.26 -12.72 -8.14
CA ILE A 16 0.42 -11.63 -8.65
C ILE A 16 1.06 -11.02 -9.91
N LEU A 17 2.35 -10.68 -9.83
CA LEU A 17 3.06 -10.02 -10.94
C LEU A 17 3.21 -10.93 -12.18
N ASP A 18 3.29 -12.25 -12.02
CA ASP A 18 3.50 -13.17 -13.13
C ASP A 18 2.19 -13.59 -13.81
N TYR A 19 1.06 -13.60 -13.08
CA TYR A 19 -0.16 -14.25 -13.55
C TYR A 19 -1.41 -13.35 -13.59
N ALA A 20 -1.35 -12.14 -13.03
CA ALA A 20 -2.48 -11.21 -13.06
C ALA A 20 -2.20 -10.04 -14.01
N GLY A 21 -3.11 -9.78 -14.94
CA GLY A 21 -3.08 -8.63 -15.85
C GLY A 21 -4.01 -7.50 -15.42
N SER A 22 -4.79 -7.70 -14.35
CA SER A 22 -5.72 -6.72 -13.80
C SER A 22 -5.86 -6.88 -12.28
N VAL A 23 -6.44 -5.87 -11.63
CA VAL A 23 -6.75 -5.91 -10.19
C VAL A 23 -7.70 -7.06 -9.88
N ASP A 24 -8.73 -7.27 -10.70
CA ASP A 24 -9.69 -8.36 -10.49
C ASP A 24 -9.04 -9.74 -10.58
N GLU A 25 -8.17 -9.95 -11.58
CA GLU A 25 -7.42 -11.18 -11.71
C GLU A 25 -6.47 -11.40 -10.53
N ALA A 26 -5.82 -10.35 -10.02
CA ALA A 26 -4.98 -10.42 -8.84
C ALA A 26 -5.78 -10.86 -7.61
N VAL A 27 -6.95 -10.26 -7.38
CA VAL A 27 -7.85 -10.63 -6.27
C VAL A 27 -8.32 -12.07 -6.39
N GLU A 28 -8.79 -12.49 -7.56
CA GLU A 28 -9.25 -13.87 -7.81
C GLU A 28 -8.12 -14.89 -7.64
N LEU A 29 -6.89 -14.51 -8.02
CA LEU A 29 -5.73 -15.37 -7.84
C LEU A 29 -5.38 -15.53 -6.37
N VAL A 30 -5.30 -14.43 -5.62
CA VAL A 30 -4.97 -14.42 -4.18
C VAL A 30 -6.00 -15.18 -3.35
N ARG A 31 -7.30 -15.11 -3.71
CA ARG A 31 -8.37 -15.85 -3.02
C ARG A 31 -8.18 -17.37 -2.99
N LYS A 32 -7.34 -17.93 -3.86
CA LYS A 32 -7.06 -19.37 -3.94
C LYS A 32 -6.04 -19.86 -2.93
N TYR A 33 -5.36 -18.95 -2.25
CA TYR A 33 -4.24 -19.25 -1.36
C TYR A 33 -4.42 -18.58 0.00
N ASP A 34 -3.68 -19.08 0.98
CA ASP A 34 -3.47 -18.41 2.25
C ASP A 34 -2.10 -17.73 2.29
N LEU A 35 -2.02 -16.65 3.04
CA LEU A 35 -0.76 -15.98 3.31
C LEU A 35 -0.11 -16.61 4.55
N HIS A 36 1.01 -17.29 4.36
CA HIS A 36 1.83 -17.78 5.46
C HIS A 36 2.72 -16.66 5.99
N ASP A 37 2.42 -16.22 7.20
CA ASP A 37 3.21 -15.25 7.93
C ASP A 37 4.25 -15.94 8.80
N SER A 38 5.45 -16.11 8.28
CA SER A 38 6.52 -16.81 8.99
C SER A 38 7.20 -15.99 10.10
N ALA A 39 6.86 -14.71 10.26
CA ALA A 39 7.56 -13.78 11.13
C ALA A 39 6.68 -13.13 12.20
N ASN A 40 5.46 -13.62 12.43
CA ASN A 40 4.44 -12.95 13.25
C ASN A 40 4.23 -11.47 12.81
N THR A 41 4.32 -11.22 11.51
CA THR A 41 4.21 -9.90 10.92
C THR A 41 3.00 -9.88 10.01
N SER A 42 2.10 -8.94 10.19
CA SER A 42 0.99 -8.74 9.27
C SER A 42 1.48 -8.04 8.01
N PHE A 43 1.14 -8.60 6.87
CA PHE A 43 1.43 -8.02 5.56
C PHE A 43 0.14 -7.55 4.89
N HIS A 44 0.26 -6.51 4.11
CA HIS A 44 -0.76 -6.08 3.18
C HIS A 44 -0.15 -5.73 1.83
N TYR A 45 -0.95 -5.77 0.80
CA TYR A 45 -0.56 -5.39 -0.54
C TYR A 45 -1.53 -4.36 -1.08
N MET A 46 -1.01 -3.44 -1.88
CA MET A 46 -1.83 -2.61 -2.75
C MET A 46 -1.51 -2.98 -4.19
N VAL A 47 -2.55 -3.26 -4.96
CA VAL A 47 -2.46 -3.58 -6.38
C VAL A 47 -3.22 -2.54 -7.18
N ALA A 48 -2.68 -2.17 -8.34
CA ALA A 48 -3.31 -1.22 -9.26
C ALA A 48 -3.08 -1.67 -10.70
N ASP A 49 -3.99 -1.31 -11.59
CA ASP A 49 -3.86 -1.56 -13.02
C ASP A 49 -4.03 -0.28 -13.85
N SER A 50 -3.79 -0.39 -15.16
CA SER A 50 -3.83 0.75 -16.09
C SER A 50 -5.23 1.32 -16.34
N THR A 51 -6.29 0.72 -15.80
CA THR A 51 -7.65 1.28 -15.87
C THR A 51 -7.91 2.30 -14.78
N GLY A 52 -6.99 2.44 -13.82
CA GLY A 52 -7.15 3.27 -12.62
C GLY A 52 -7.83 2.53 -11.47
N LYS A 53 -8.15 1.24 -11.65
CA LYS A 53 -8.64 0.41 -10.56
C LYS A 53 -7.49 0.05 -9.62
N SER A 54 -7.76 0.07 -8.31
CA SER A 54 -6.84 -0.41 -7.30
C SER A 54 -7.57 -1.15 -6.19
N ALA A 55 -6.83 -1.98 -5.45
CA ALA A 55 -7.34 -2.67 -4.28
C ALA A 55 -6.24 -2.83 -3.22
N ILE A 56 -6.64 -2.72 -1.95
CA ILE A 56 -5.82 -3.10 -0.80
C ILE A 56 -6.24 -4.51 -0.38
N LEU A 57 -5.26 -5.38 -0.19
CA LEU A 57 -5.43 -6.78 0.18
C LEU A 57 -4.81 -6.98 1.58
N GLU A 58 -5.64 -7.35 2.55
CA GLU A 58 -5.22 -7.54 3.93
C GLU A 58 -5.78 -8.83 4.51
N TRP A 59 -5.06 -9.44 5.43
CA TRP A 59 -5.54 -10.60 6.18
C TRP A 59 -5.85 -10.16 7.61
N GLY A 60 -7.11 -9.89 7.85
CA GLY A 60 -7.65 -9.54 9.16
C GLY A 60 -8.25 -10.75 9.88
N ASN A 61 -8.72 -10.54 11.10
CA ASN A 61 -9.47 -11.54 11.82
C ASN A 61 -10.73 -11.92 11.05
N ALA A 62 -11.04 -13.21 11.01
CA ALA A 62 -12.28 -13.66 10.40
C ALA A 62 -13.47 -13.11 11.19
N SER A 63 -14.50 -12.69 10.49
CA SER A 63 -15.78 -12.27 11.08
C SER A 63 -16.68 -13.45 11.46
N ASP A 64 -16.11 -14.65 11.59
CA ASP A 64 -16.84 -15.89 11.87
C ASP A 64 -17.03 -16.06 13.39
N GLU A 65 -18.28 -16.07 13.86
CA GLU A 65 -18.64 -16.33 15.25
C GLU A 65 -18.11 -17.67 15.78
N THR A 66 -17.65 -18.56 14.90
CA THR A 66 -17.05 -19.86 15.28
C THR A 66 -15.55 -19.75 15.55
N ASP A 67 -14.91 -18.62 15.28
CA ASP A 67 -13.51 -18.38 15.60
C ASP A 67 -13.37 -17.94 17.08
N THR A 68 -13.52 -18.91 17.96
CA THR A 68 -13.51 -18.66 19.42
C THR A 68 -12.11 -18.35 19.97
N ASP A 69 -11.06 -18.55 19.21
CA ASP A 69 -9.68 -18.33 19.62
C ASP A 69 -8.97 -17.18 18.85
N GLY A 70 -9.67 -16.53 17.92
CA GLY A 70 -9.15 -15.38 17.15
C GLY A 70 -7.99 -15.75 16.21
N THR A 71 -7.84 -17.02 15.86
CA THR A 71 -6.70 -17.49 15.06
C THR A 71 -6.98 -17.58 13.57
N LYS A 72 -8.25 -17.52 13.18
CA LYS A 72 -8.64 -17.54 11.78
C LYS A 72 -8.45 -16.15 11.16
N ARG A 73 -7.76 -16.12 10.05
CA ARG A 73 -7.58 -14.92 9.24
C ARG A 73 -8.37 -15.04 7.95
N GLU A 74 -8.95 -13.95 7.53
CA GLU A 74 -9.71 -13.83 6.30
C GLU A 74 -9.13 -12.74 5.42
N LEU A 75 -9.07 -12.98 4.09
CA LEU A 75 -8.70 -11.95 3.14
C LEU A 75 -9.79 -10.89 3.07
N LYS A 76 -9.44 -9.67 3.42
CA LYS A 76 -10.22 -8.46 3.21
C LYS A 76 -9.70 -7.77 1.94
N VAL A 77 -10.63 -7.29 1.12
CA VAL A 77 -10.30 -6.61 -0.15
C VAL A 77 -11.04 -5.29 -0.16
N TYR A 78 -10.30 -4.20 -0.29
CA TYR A 78 -10.84 -2.84 -0.34
C TYR A 78 -10.49 -2.24 -1.69
N TYR A 79 -11.49 -2.08 -2.55
CA TYR A 79 -11.33 -1.42 -3.84
C TYR A 79 -11.34 0.11 -3.68
N ASN A 80 -10.72 0.84 -4.60
CA ASN A 80 -10.77 2.31 -4.63
C ASN A 80 -12.17 2.86 -5.01
N THR A 81 -13.14 1.98 -5.23
CA THR A 81 -14.56 2.32 -5.40
C THR A 81 -15.40 2.01 -4.17
N ASP A 82 -14.80 1.44 -3.12
CA ASP A 82 -15.49 1.06 -1.89
C ASP A 82 -15.54 2.27 -0.94
N ASP A 83 -16.66 2.46 -0.27
CA ASP A 83 -17.00 3.70 0.40
C ASP A 83 -16.32 3.92 1.76
N THR A 84 -15.65 2.91 2.34
CA THR A 84 -15.09 3.07 3.70
C THR A 84 -13.83 2.27 3.97
N ILE A 85 -12.73 2.97 4.20
CA ILE A 85 -11.58 2.48 4.96
C ILE A 85 -11.41 3.41 6.17
N LEU A 86 -11.15 2.88 7.38
CA LEU A 86 -10.97 3.63 8.63
C LEU A 86 -12.15 4.55 9.02
N GLY A 87 -13.36 4.25 8.57
CA GLY A 87 -14.56 5.01 8.95
C GLY A 87 -14.74 6.34 8.23
N GLU A 88 -13.99 6.58 7.17
CA GLU A 88 -14.14 7.77 6.33
C GLU A 88 -15.37 7.70 5.43
N THR A 89 -15.92 8.88 5.10
CA THR A 89 -17.18 9.04 4.37
C THR A 89 -17.03 8.80 2.87
N GLU A 90 -18.15 8.51 2.20
CA GLU A 90 -18.33 8.07 0.81
C GLU A 90 -17.48 8.75 -0.29
N ASP A 91 -16.90 9.92 -0.03
CA ASP A 91 -16.13 10.70 -1.02
C ASP A 91 -14.61 10.56 -0.90
N ALA A 92 -14.10 9.92 0.16
CA ALA A 92 -12.68 9.98 0.50
C ALA A 92 -11.78 8.93 -0.18
N ASN A 93 -12.35 7.90 -0.80
CA ASN A 93 -11.61 6.68 -1.14
C ASN A 93 -11.18 6.53 -2.60
N LYS A 94 -11.18 7.59 -3.38
CA LYS A 94 -10.64 7.52 -4.74
C LYS A 94 -9.12 7.38 -4.77
N PHE A 95 -8.46 7.80 -3.68
CA PHE A 95 -7.05 7.50 -3.43
C PHE A 95 -6.93 6.31 -2.51
N GLN A 96 -6.01 5.44 -2.82
CA GLN A 96 -5.58 4.40 -1.89
C GLN A 96 -4.12 4.59 -1.56
N TYR A 97 -3.79 4.49 -0.29
CA TYR A 97 -2.44 4.53 0.24
C TYR A 97 -2.35 3.65 1.48
N ILE A 98 -1.20 3.08 1.69
CA ILE A 98 -0.91 2.20 2.83
C ILE A 98 0.46 2.54 3.41
N THR A 99 0.64 2.28 4.69
CA THR A 99 1.92 2.41 5.39
C THR A 99 2.26 1.11 6.12
N ASN A 100 2.56 1.13 7.40
CA ASN A 100 3.01 -0.08 8.11
C ASN A 100 1.95 -0.70 9.02
N PHE A 101 0.69 -0.30 8.93
CA PHE A 101 -0.40 -0.85 9.73
C PHE A 101 -1.53 -1.36 8.83
N ILE A 102 -2.29 -2.32 9.34
CA ILE A 102 -3.48 -2.87 8.68
C ILE A 102 -4.60 -1.83 8.73
N VAL A 103 -5.15 -1.45 7.59
CA VAL A 103 -6.19 -0.42 7.48
C VAL A 103 -7.60 -0.97 7.73
N THR A 104 -7.75 -2.30 7.83
CA THR A 104 -9.03 -2.94 8.17
C THR A 104 -9.60 -2.32 9.46
N PRO A 105 -10.84 -1.81 9.45
CA PRO A 105 -11.49 -1.26 10.63
C PRO A 105 -11.46 -2.23 11.81
N ASP A 106 -11.33 -1.69 13.02
CA ASP A 106 -11.33 -2.44 14.27
C ASP A 106 -10.21 -3.52 14.42
N TYR A 107 -9.21 -3.49 13.53
CA TYR A 107 -8.06 -4.40 13.64
C TYR A 107 -7.20 -4.09 14.88
N TYR A 108 -7.01 -2.82 15.19
CA TYR A 108 -6.27 -2.36 16.36
C TYR A 108 -7.24 -1.82 17.42
N SER A 109 -6.95 -2.13 18.68
CA SER A 109 -7.70 -1.56 19.83
C SER A 109 -7.17 -0.18 20.29
N ASP A 110 -5.98 0.20 19.84
CA ASP A 110 -5.31 1.45 20.21
C ASP A 110 -4.49 1.97 19.02
N GLU A 111 -4.67 3.25 18.66
CA GLU A 111 -3.96 3.89 17.56
C GLU A 111 -2.42 3.87 17.72
N LYS A 112 -1.92 3.82 18.95
CA LYS A 112 -0.46 3.69 19.19
C LYS A 112 0.16 2.43 18.57
N ASP A 113 -0.66 1.40 18.32
CA ASP A 113 -0.23 0.16 17.71
C ASP A 113 -0.21 0.23 16.18
N MET A 114 -0.80 1.30 15.59
CA MET A 114 -0.83 1.58 14.15
C MET A 114 0.48 2.25 13.71
N LYS A 115 1.52 1.45 13.52
CA LYS A 115 2.84 1.96 13.11
C LYS A 115 2.77 2.62 11.73
N GLY A 116 3.19 3.89 11.67
CA GLY A 116 3.16 4.68 10.43
C GLY A 116 1.83 5.39 10.18
N LEU A 117 0.93 5.45 11.18
CA LEU A 117 -0.30 6.25 11.11
C LEU A 117 0.01 7.73 10.88
N ASP A 118 1.06 8.24 11.49
CA ASP A 118 1.55 9.61 11.29
C ASP A 118 1.91 9.90 9.82
N ARG A 119 2.59 8.95 9.15
CA ARG A 119 2.88 9.05 7.70
C ARG A 119 1.63 8.91 6.86
N TYR A 120 0.71 8.03 7.26
CA TYR A 120 -0.58 7.86 6.60
C TYR A 120 -1.35 9.18 6.59
N ASN A 121 -1.49 9.85 7.75
CA ASN A 121 -2.15 11.15 7.87
C ASN A 121 -1.43 12.26 7.11
N ALA A 122 -0.09 12.21 7.01
CA ALA A 122 0.68 13.17 6.22
C ALA A 122 0.44 12.99 4.72
N ILE A 123 0.32 11.75 4.24
CA ILE A 123 -0.06 11.46 2.84
C ILE A 123 -1.42 12.08 2.55
N GLU A 124 -2.43 11.77 3.36
CA GLU A 124 -3.77 12.30 3.20
C GLU A 124 -3.80 13.83 3.15
N SER A 125 -3.16 14.47 4.12
CA SER A 125 -3.08 15.94 4.17
C SER A 125 -2.38 16.55 2.95
N LYS A 126 -1.49 15.81 2.29
CA LYS A 126 -0.81 16.28 1.08
C LYS A 126 -1.65 16.09 -0.19
N ILE A 127 -2.37 14.98 -0.31
CA ILE A 127 -3.13 14.66 -1.53
C ILE A 127 -4.55 15.26 -1.53
N ASN A 128 -5.10 15.49 -0.34
CA ASN A 128 -6.45 16.03 -0.15
C ASN A 128 -6.53 17.04 1.01
N PRO A 129 -5.75 18.15 0.95
CA PRO A 129 -5.53 19.04 2.09
C PRO A 129 -6.79 19.71 2.64
N ASP A 130 -7.82 19.85 1.84
CA ASP A 130 -9.09 20.54 2.19
C ASP A 130 -10.33 19.67 1.93
N GLY A 131 -10.14 18.40 1.63
CA GLY A 131 -11.24 17.48 1.29
C GLY A 131 -11.88 17.76 -0.08
N SER A 132 -11.30 18.63 -0.90
CA SER A 132 -11.87 19.01 -2.19
C SER A 132 -11.51 18.10 -3.34
N ASN A 133 -10.53 17.23 -3.19
CA ASN A 133 -10.09 16.32 -4.25
C ASN A 133 -11.00 15.09 -4.37
N THR A 134 -12.23 15.34 -4.78
CA THR A 134 -13.26 14.30 -4.95
C THR A 134 -13.06 13.42 -6.20
N GLU A 135 -12.18 13.82 -7.13
CA GLU A 135 -11.91 13.05 -8.35
C GLU A 135 -10.84 11.98 -8.16
N GLY A 136 -10.08 12.03 -7.07
CA GLY A 136 -8.99 11.07 -6.81
C GLY A 136 -7.83 11.18 -7.79
N ILE A 137 -7.56 12.39 -8.31
CA ILE A 137 -6.49 12.64 -9.27
C ILE A 137 -5.42 13.52 -8.64
N ILE A 138 -4.18 13.09 -8.73
CA ILE A 138 -2.99 13.89 -8.39
C ILE A 138 -2.00 13.90 -9.55
N SER A 139 -1.19 14.96 -9.63
CA SER A 139 -0.11 15.02 -10.60
C SER A 139 1.03 14.07 -10.23
N ALA A 140 1.85 13.69 -11.21
CA ALA A 140 3.07 12.93 -10.96
C ALA A 140 4.03 13.69 -10.02
N GLU A 141 4.05 15.01 -10.09
CA GLU A 141 4.82 15.88 -9.19
C GLU A 141 4.31 15.74 -7.76
N THR A 142 3.00 15.87 -7.54
CA THR A 142 2.40 15.68 -6.20
C THR A 142 2.67 14.28 -5.65
N ALA A 143 2.57 13.25 -6.49
CA ALA A 143 2.87 11.88 -6.08
C ALA A 143 4.34 11.72 -5.67
N MET A 144 5.27 12.35 -6.40
CA MET A 144 6.69 12.35 -6.05
C MET A 144 6.96 13.14 -4.77
N ASP A 145 6.30 14.28 -4.57
CA ASP A 145 6.35 15.06 -3.33
C ASP A 145 5.87 14.25 -2.11
N VAL A 146 4.84 13.41 -2.30
CA VAL A 146 4.37 12.49 -1.24
C VAL A 146 5.46 11.50 -0.87
N LEU A 147 6.12 10.88 -1.85
CA LEU A 147 7.22 9.96 -1.60
C LEU A 147 8.39 10.64 -0.88
N GLU A 148 8.71 11.89 -1.25
CA GLU A 148 9.71 12.68 -0.55
C GLU A 148 9.29 13.04 0.88
N LEU A 149 8.03 13.42 1.07
CA LEU A 149 7.49 13.82 2.37
C LEU A 149 7.61 12.69 3.41
N VAL A 150 7.28 11.46 3.02
CA VAL A 150 7.29 10.28 3.91
C VAL A 150 8.58 9.48 3.83
N GLY A 151 9.58 9.98 3.11
CA GLY A 151 10.90 9.37 3.01
C GLY A 151 11.56 9.24 4.39
N ARG A 152 12.21 8.11 4.64
CA ARG A 152 12.64 7.69 5.99
C ARG A 152 13.59 8.71 6.66
N ARG A 153 14.56 9.22 5.92
CA ARG A 153 15.52 10.21 6.44
C ARG A 153 14.85 11.50 6.91
N LYS A 154 13.91 12.01 6.12
CA LYS A 154 13.16 13.22 6.44
C LYS A 154 12.22 13.02 7.61
N TRP A 155 11.55 11.89 7.61
CA TRP A 155 10.55 11.55 8.62
C TRP A 155 11.15 11.33 9.99
N ASP A 156 12.25 10.58 10.07
CA ASP A 156 12.95 10.31 11.32
C ASP A 156 13.47 11.58 11.99
N ALA A 157 13.89 12.57 11.21
CA ALA A 157 14.32 13.85 11.74
C ALA A 157 13.20 14.63 12.45
N SER A 158 11.93 14.40 12.04
CA SER A 158 10.77 15.10 12.60
C SER A 158 10.12 14.37 13.77
N ASN A 159 10.16 13.04 13.80
CA ASN A 159 9.37 12.21 14.74
C ASN A 159 10.18 11.57 15.85
N GLY A 160 11.48 11.72 15.88
CA GLY A 160 12.31 11.12 16.91
C GLY A 160 12.36 9.59 16.85
N GLU A 161 11.98 8.98 15.76
CA GLU A 161 12.15 7.55 15.55
C GLU A 161 13.63 7.17 15.63
N SER A 162 13.90 6.07 16.29
CA SER A 162 15.18 5.79 16.93
C SER A 162 16.34 5.44 16.02
N ASP A 163 16.12 5.24 14.73
CA ASP A 163 17.21 4.85 13.82
C ASP A 163 17.57 5.96 12.84
N LYS A 164 18.43 6.85 13.31
CA LYS A 164 18.99 7.95 12.52
C LYS A 164 19.82 7.51 11.30
N ASN A 165 20.08 6.22 11.18
CA ASN A 165 20.87 5.65 10.10
C ASN A 165 20.02 4.99 9.02
N THR A 166 18.71 4.87 9.22
CA THR A 166 17.81 4.35 8.18
C THR A 166 17.46 5.44 7.18
N ILE A 167 17.49 5.05 5.92
CA ILE A 167 17.05 5.88 4.80
C ILE A 167 16.14 5.05 3.90
N THR A 168 15.30 5.72 3.14
CA THR A 168 14.62 5.09 2.02
C THR A 168 15.64 4.90 0.91
N VAL A 169 16.00 3.65 0.62
CA VAL A 169 17.06 3.35 -0.35
C VAL A 169 16.65 3.78 -1.76
N TRP A 170 15.36 3.66 -2.06
CA TRP A 170 14.79 4.10 -3.34
C TRP A 170 13.30 4.40 -3.19
N SER A 171 12.81 5.29 -4.05
CA SER A 171 11.40 5.56 -4.28
C SER A 171 11.10 5.39 -5.76
N ALA A 172 9.92 4.89 -6.09
CA ALA A 172 9.53 4.66 -7.48
C ALA A 172 8.10 5.10 -7.73
N LEU A 173 7.91 5.87 -8.80
CA LEU A 173 6.61 6.26 -9.31
C LEU A 173 6.36 5.52 -10.63
N TYR A 174 5.37 4.63 -10.64
CA TYR A 174 4.95 3.91 -11.84
C TYR A 174 3.79 4.64 -12.51
N ASN A 175 3.98 5.09 -13.73
CA ASN A 175 2.92 5.58 -14.59
C ASN A 175 2.43 4.43 -15.47
N LEU A 176 1.30 3.84 -15.10
CA LEU A 176 0.76 2.66 -15.79
C LEU A 176 0.16 3.00 -17.15
N THR A 177 -0.24 4.26 -17.36
CA THR A 177 -0.76 4.75 -18.66
C THR A 177 0.37 4.90 -19.66
N ASP A 178 1.44 5.60 -19.28
CA ASP A 178 2.58 5.87 -20.15
C ASP A 178 3.62 4.74 -20.12
N LYS A 179 3.42 3.75 -19.25
CA LYS A 179 4.32 2.61 -19.03
C LYS A 179 5.74 3.04 -18.70
N THR A 180 5.86 4.01 -17.84
CA THR A 180 7.14 4.51 -17.35
C THR A 180 7.28 4.34 -15.84
N VAL A 181 8.51 4.23 -15.38
CA VAL A 181 8.85 4.30 -13.96
C VAL A 181 9.90 5.38 -13.73
N THR A 182 9.62 6.28 -12.79
CA THR A 182 10.60 7.25 -12.30
C THR A 182 11.10 6.77 -10.96
N TRP A 183 12.41 6.57 -10.88
CA TRP A 183 13.12 6.04 -9.74
C TRP A 183 14.00 7.12 -9.11
N VAL A 184 13.94 7.27 -7.80
CA VAL A 184 14.82 8.17 -7.04
C VAL A 184 15.62 7.35 -6.04
N SER A 185 16.94 7.50 -6.10
CA SER A 185 17.86 6.79 -5.19
C SER A 185 18.15 7.61 -3.94
N ASN A 186 18.23 6.95 -2.78
CA ASN A 186 18.71 7.51 -1.51
C ASN A 186 18.02 8.80 -1.04
N GLU A 187 16.74 8.99 -1.40
CA GLU A 187 15.98 10.21 -1.08
C GLU A 187 16.60 11.50 -1.67
N GLU A 188 17.36 11.39 -2.75
CA GLU A 188 17.98 12.52 -3.42
C GLU A 188 17.07 13.11 -4.51
N PHE A 189 15.84 13.51 -4.15
CA PHE A 189 14.80 13.99 -5.06
C PHE A 189 15.22 15.24 -5.87
N GLY A 190 16.03 16.11 -5.29
CA GLY A 190 16.55 17.31 -5.96
C GLY A 190 17.84 17.09 -6.78
N ASN A 191 18.35 15.87 -6.87
CA ASN A 191 19.58 15.54 -7.57
C ASN A 191 19.28 14.81 -8.88
N GLU A 192 19.42 15.50 -10.01
CA GLU A 192 19.18 14.90 -11.34
C GLU A 192 19.99 13.62 -11.61
N LYS A 193 21.15 13.44 -10.95
CA LYS A 193 21.97 12.23 -11.08
C LYS A 193 21.44 11.03 -10.29
N ALA A 194 20.50 11.27 -9.39
CA ALA A 194 19.84 10.25 -8.58
C ALA A 194 18.43 9.93 -9.05
N VAL A 195 17.93 10.64 -10.07
CA VAL A 195 16.59 10.45 -10.66
C VAL A 195 16.74 9.80 -12.03
N PHE A 196 16.07 8.66 -12.20
CA PHE A 196 16.12 7.87 -13.43
C PHE A 196 14.71 7.61 -13.92
N THR A 197 14.47 7.77 -15.23
CA THR A 197 13.19 7.38 -15.82
C THR A 197 13.43 6.25 -16.84
N PHE A 198 12.64 5.20 -16.70
CA PHE A 198 12.71 4.01 -17.53
C PHE A 198 11.36 3.79 -18.19
N ASP A 199 11.40 3.34 -19.43
CA ASP A 199 10.24 2.82 -20.12
C ASP A 199 10.19 1.30 -19.90
N PHE A 200 9.15 0.80 -19.25
CA PHE A 200 9.04 -0.62 -18.95
C PHE A 200 8.33 -1.44 -20.04
N GLU A 201 7.87 -0.81 -21.12
CA GLU A 201 7.36 -1.54 -22.28
C GLU A 201 8.43 -2.43 -22.93
N TYR A 202 9.70 -2.04 -22.79
CA TYR A 202 10.85 -2.77 -23.35
C TYR A 202 11.46 -3.80 -22.38
N LEU A 203 10.93 -3.97 -21.19
CA LEU A 203 11.44 -4.93 -20.19
C LEU A 203 10.81 -6.32 -20.34
N LYS A 204 10.42 -6.71 -21.56
CA LYS A 204 9.86 -8.03 -21.85
C LYS A 204 10.94 -9.06 -22.12
#